data_3b6f83b63a64975fb169f17222ceb6f9
#
_entry.id   3b6f83b63a64975fb169f17222ceb6f9
#
_cell.length_a   1.000
_cell.length_b   1.000
_cell.length_c   1.000
_cell.angle_alpha   90.00
_cell.angle_beta   90.00
_cell.angle_gamma   90.00
#
_symmetry.space_group_name_H-M   'P 1'
#
loop_
_entity.id
_entity.type
_entity.pdbx_description
1 polymer ?
#
loop_
_entity_poly.entity_id
_entity_poly.type
_entity_poly.pdbx_seq_one_letter_code
_entity_poly.pdbx_strand_id
1 'polypeptide(L)'
;MKEKTYHTRCGTIHYWASVSNPDTITLVLLPGLTADHRLFDKQIQYFENRYNVIVWDAPAHASSWPFRFDFDLFDKAKWLDDILNQEGLTKPVIVGQSMGGYVGQAYAQLYPDKMTGFVSIDSDRCNEAM
;
A
#
# COMPACT_ATOMS: atom_id res chain seq x y z
N MET A 1 -10.09 -9.69 7.67
CA MET A 1 -8.67 -9.34 7.45
C MET A 1 -7.96 -9.26 8.80
N LYS A 2 -6.69 -9.54 8.80
CA LYS A 2 -5.91 -9.60 10.03
C LYS A 2 -5.02 -8.36 10.13
N GLU A 3 -5.10 -7.64 11.24
CA GLU A 3 -4.25 -6.48 11.49
C GLU A 3 -2.83 -6.91 11.83
N LYS A 4 -1.86 -6.24 11.21
CA LYS A 4 -0.44 -6.49 11.40
C LYS A 4 0.33 -5.18 11.44
N THR A 5 1.59 -5.26 11.80
CA THR A 5 2.45 -4.07 11.90
C THR A 5 3.77 -4.31 11.20
N TYR A 6 4.35 -3.21 10.71
CA TYR A 6 5.70 -3.19 10.17
C TYR A 6 6.45 -2.01 10.79
N HIS A 7 7.58 -2.29 11.43
CA HIS A 7 8.37 -1.26 12.14
C HIS A 7 9.41 -0.66 11.22
N THR A 8 9.40 0.67 11.11
CA THR A 8 10.40 1.42 10.34
C THR A 8 11.24 2.28 11.28
N ARG A 9 12.29 2.89 10.75
CA ARG A 9 13.10 3.86 11.51
C ARG A 9 12.31 5.10 11.93
N CYS A 10 11.19 5.38 11.29
CA CYS A 10 10.37 6.57 11.55
C CYS A 10 9.15 6.29 12.42
N GLY A 11 8.70 5.05 12.48
CA GLY A 11 7.50 4.67 13.22
C GLY A 11 6.97 3.34 12.76
N THR A 12 5.78 3.00 13.22
CA THR A 12 5.14 1.71 12.94
C THR A 12 4.00 1.91 11.96
N ILE A 13 4.00 1.13 10.88
CA ILE A 13 2.92 1.10 9.90
C ILE A 13 1.97 -0.02 10.29
N HIS A 14 0.69 0.31 10.41
CA HIS A 14 -0.38 -0.66 10.61
C HIS A 14 -1.00 -1.00 9.26
N TYR A 15 -1.17 -2.27 9.00
CA TYR A 15 -1.80 -2.74 7.78
C TYR A 15 -2.65 -3.98 8.06
N TRP A 16 -3.52 -4.28 7.13
CA TRP A 16 -4.43 -5.42 7.21
C TRP A 16 -4.20 -6.30 6.01
N ALA A 17 -4.15 -7.60 6.24
CA ALA A 17 -3.87 -8.57 5.19
C ALA A 17 -4.87 -9.70 5.22
N SER A 18 -5.28 -10.14 4.04
CA SER A 18 -6.04 -11.35 3.82
C SER A 18 -5.34 -12.14 2.73
N VAL A 19 -4.78 -13.28 3.09
CA VAL A 19 -4.02 -14.12 2.16
C VAL A 19 -4.81 -15.40 1.94
N SER A 20 -5.33 -15.56 0.70
CA SER A 20 -6.06 -16.78 0.33
C SER A 20 -5.15 -17.80 -0.34
N ASN A 21 -4.28 -17.35 -1.25
CA ASN A 21 -3.31 -18.20 -1.95
C ASN A 21 -2.10 -17.33 -2.33
N PRO A 22 -0.91 -17.60 -1.76
CA PRO A 22 0.26 -16.76 -2.05
C PRO A 22 0.66 -16.67 -3.52
N ASP A 23 0.24 -17.64 -4.34
CA ASP A 23 0.58 -17.68 -5.76
C ASP A 23 -0.34 -16.85 -6.64
N THR A 24 -1.44 -16.33 -6.10
CA THR A 24 -2.34 -15.47 -6.85
C THR A 24 -1.96 -14.00 -6.75
N ILE A 25 -2.67 -13.17 -7.52
CA ILE A 25 -2.49 -11.73 -7.52
C ILE A 25 -2.76 -11.16 -6.12
N THR A 26 -1.98 -10.17 -5.73
CA THR A 26 -2.18 -9.40 -4.51
C THR A 26 -2.69 -8.02 -4.85
N LEU A 27 -3.87 -7.66 -4.36
CA LEU A 27 -4.39 -6.31 -4.46
C LEU A 27 -3.82 -5.49 -3.30
N VAL A 28 -3.16 -4.41 -3.62
CA VAL A 28 -2.55 -3.50 -2.64
C VAL A 28 -3.32 -2.19 -2.69
N LEU A 29 -4.08 -1.92 -1.64
CA LEU A 29 -5.00 -0.78 -1.60
C LEU A 29 -4.38 0.32 -0.74
N LEU A 30 -4.10 1.46 -1.35
CA LEU A 30 -3.39 2.57 -0.71
C LEU A 30 -4.30 3.80 -0.61
N PRO A 31 -4.84 4.10 0.58
CA PRO A 31 -5.67 5.28 0.80
C PRO A 31 -4.86 6.57 0.69
N GLY A 32 -5.52 7.66 0.35
CA GLY A 32 -4.88 8.97 0.25
C GLY A 32 -4.88 9.74 1.56
N LEU A 33 -4.53 11.02 1.46
CA LEU A 33 -4.55 11.94 2.60
C LEU A 33 -5.95 11.99 3.21
N THR A 34 -6.03 12.11 4.52
CA THR A 34 -7.26 12.17 5.31
C THR A 34 -8.12 10.92 5.25
N ALA A 35 -7.71 9.90 4.52
CA ALA A 35 -8.38 8.60 4.48
C ALA A 35 -7.59 7.56 5.28
N ASP A 36 -8.23 6.45 5.58
CA ASP A 36 -7.59 5.32 6.23
C ASP A 36 -8.02 4.02 5.53
N HIS A 37 -7.61 2.88 6.10
CA HIS A 37 -7.89 1.57 5.50
C HIS A 37 -9.38 1.32 5.22
N ARG A 38 -10.29 1.98 5.93
CA ARG A 38 -11.73 1.78 5.76
C ARG A 38 -12.28 2.33 4.45
N LEU A 39 -11.50 3.18 3.78
CA LEU A 39 -11.90 3.71 2.46
C LEU A 39 -12.26 2.58 1.49
N PHE A 40 -11.58 1.44 1.59
CA PHE A 40 -11.71 0.34 0.66
C PHE A 40 -12.56 -0.82 1.18
N ASP A 41 -13.35 -0.62 2.24
CA ASP A 41 -14.10 -1.73 2.87
C ASP A 41 -14.96 -2.50 1.88
N LYS A 42 -15.64 -1.82 0.96
CA LYS A 42 -16.49 -2.48 -0.04
C LYS A 42 -15.68 -3.31 -1.01
N GLN A 43 -14.55 -2.78 -1.47
CA GLN A 43 -13.66 -3.48 -2.39
C GLN A 43 -13.04 -4.70 -1.68
N ILE A 44 -12.67 -4.56 -0.43
CA ILE A 44 -12.12 -5.66 0.36
C ILE A 44 -13.14 -6.79 0.48
N GLN A 45 -14.38 -6.48 0.82
CA GLN A 45 -15.45 -7.48 0.93
C GLN A 45 -15.64 -8.25 -0.37
N TYR A 46 -15.52 -7.56 -1.50
CA TYR A 46 -15.72 -8.19 -2.81
C TYR A 46 -14.55 -9.09 -3.21
N PHE A 47 -13.30 -8.65 -2.92
CA PHE A 47 -12.11 -9.29 -3.48
C PHE A 47 -11.38 -10.25 -2.54
N GLU A 48 -11.60 -10.15 -1.21
CA GLU A 48 -10.76 -10.87 -0.25
C GLU A 48 -10.84 -12.39 -0.36
N ASN A 49 -11.92 -12.92 -0.93
CA ASN A 49 -12.08 -14.36 -1.13
C ASN A 49 -11.52 -14.83 -2.47
N ARG A 50 -11.10 -13.94 -3.34
CA ARG A 50 -10.62 -14.25 -4.70
C ARG A 50 -9.14 -13.97 -4.89
N TYR A 51 -8.64 -12.96 -4.19
CA TYR A 51 -7.27 -12.49 -4.32
C TYR A 51 -6.69 -12.25 -2.93
N ASN A 52 -5.38 -12.18 -2.86
CA ASN A 52 -4.75 -11.64 -1.66
C ASN A 52 -5.01 -10.13 -1.61
N VAL A 53 -5.26 -9.60 -0.43
CA VAL A 53 -5.54 -8.17 -0.27
C VAL A 53 -4.68 -7.63 0.86
N ILE A 54 -4.02 -6.51 0.60
CA ILE A 54 -3.33 -5.71 1.62
C ILE A 54 -3.88 -4.30 1.54
N VAL A 55 -4.18 -3.72 2.70
CA VAL A 55 -4.52 -2.30 2.84
C VAL A 55 -3.76 -1.77 4.04
N TRP A 56 -3.25 -0.55 3.95
CA TRP A 56 -2.54 0.06 5.07
C TRP A 56 -3.20 1.36 5.53
N ASP A 57 -2.87 1.75 6.75
CA ASP A 57 -2.91 3.16 7.13
C ASP A 57 -1.54 3.73 6.78
N ALA A 58 -1.53 4.72 5.89
CA ALA A 58 -0.27 5.23 5.35
C ALA A 58 0.65 5.75 6.46
N PRO A 59 1.98 5.75 6.24
CA PRO A 59 2.89 6.33 7.23
C PRO A 59 2.43 7.71 7.70
N ALA A 60 2.39 7.92 9.01
CA ALA A 60 1.94 9.13 9.68
C ALA A 60 0.44 9.40 9.60
N HIS A 61 -0.36 8.43 9.17
CA HIS A 61 -1.83 8.56 9.08
C HIS A 61 -2.53 7.56 9.99
N ALA A 62 -3.68 7.96 10.53
CA ALA A 62 -4.59 7.11 11.30
C ALA A 62 -3.82 6.27 12.34
N SER A 63 -3.94 4.94 12.32
CA SER A 63 -3.27 4.08 13.30
C SER A 63 -1.75 4.00 13.13
N SER A 64 -1.21 4.47 12.00
CA SER A 64 0.23 4.58 11.77
C SER A 64 0.81 5.91 12.30
N TRP A 65 0.23 6.46 13.32
CA TRP A 65 0.64 7.64 14.06
C TRP A 65 0.92 7.26 15.51
N PRO A 66 1.96 7.77 16.19
CA PRO A 66 2.90 8.81 15.74
C PRO A 66 3.96 8.28 14.80
N PHE A 67 4.55 9.20 14.01
CA PHE A 67 5.49 8.84 12.96
C PHE A 67 6.40 10.05 12.67
N ARG A 68 7.68 9.81 12.48
CA ARG A 68 8.61 10.88 12.10
C ARG A 68 8.41 11.25 10.64
N PHE A 69 8.76 12.48 10.27
CA PHE A 69 8.51 13.00 8.92
C PHE A 69 9.75 13.06 8.04
N ASP A 70 10.87 12.48 8.46
CA ASP A 70 12.10 12.46 7.67
C ASP A 70 12.10 11.27 6.68
N PHE A 71 11.08 11.22 5.84
CA PHE A 71 10.92 10.20 4.80
C PHE A 71 10.26 10.82 3.57
N ASP A 72 10.42 10.15 2.42
CA ASP A 72 9.86 10.59 1.15
C ASP A 72 9.00 9.48 0.52
N LEU A 73 8.54 9.71 -0.73
CA LEU A 73 7.71 8.74 -1.44
C LEU A 73 8.46 7.43 -1.71
N PHE A 74 9.75 7.50 -1.98
CA PHE A 74 10.54 6.29 -2.24
C PHE A 74 10.71 5.45 -0.97
N ASP A 75 10.83 6.09 0.20
CA ASP A 75 10.81 5.38 1.47
C ASP A 75 9.50 4.64 1.68
N LYS A 76 8.37 5.29 1.37
CA LYS A 76 7.05 4.64 1.46
C LYS A 76 6.97 3.43 0.54
N ALA A 77 7.47 3.55 -0.68
CA ALA A 77 7.46 2.44 -1.64
C ALA A 77 8.34 1.28 -1.16
N LYS A 78 9.50 1.58 -0.58
CA LYS A 78 10.38 0.55 -0.01
C LYS A 78 9.73 -0.17 1.16
N TRP A 79 9.06 0.58 2.04
CA TRP A 79 8.35 -0.02 3.17
C TRP A 79 7.19 -0.88 2.71
N LEU A 80 6.49 -0.46 1.64
CA LEU A 80 5.46 -1.29 1.05
C LEU A 80 6.03 -2.60 0.50
N ASP A 81 7.16 -2.54 -0.18
CA ASP A 81 7.83 -3.75 -0.67
C ASP A 81 8.25 -4.67 0.47
N ASP A 82 8.75 -4.09 1.56
CA ASP A 82 9.11 -4.85 2.76
C ASP A 82 7.89 -5.57 3.35
N ILE A 83 6.74 -4.88 3.38
CA ILE A 83 5.49 -5.48 3.86
C ILE A 83 5.09 -6.66 2.97
N LEU A 84 5.16 -6.49 1.65
CA LEU A 84 4.85 -7.58 0.72
C LEU A 84 5.78 -8.77 0.93
N ASN A 85 7.06 -8.52 1.12
CA ASN A 85 8.04 -9.57 1.40
C ASN A 85 7.77 -10.26 2.73
N GLN A 86 7.39 -9.50 3.76
CA GLN A 86 7.05 -10.04 5.07
C GLN A 86 5.87 -10.99 4.99
N GLU A 87 4.90 -10.70 4.13
CA GLU A 87 3.73 -11.54 3.92
C GLU A 87 3.97 -12.67 2.91
N GLY A 88 5.13 -12.68 2.26
CA GLY A 88 5.43 -13.67 1.22
C GLY A 88 4.59 -13.51 -0.03
N LEU A 89 4.20 -12.28 -0.36
CA LEU A 89 3.30 -11.99 -1.47
C LEU A 89 4.05 -11.40 -2.66
N THR A 90 3.63 -11.81 -3.85
CA THR A 90 4.20 -11.37 -5.12
C THR A 90 3.07 -10.87 -6.03
N LYS A 91 3.41 -10.41 -7.22
CA LYS A 91 2.45 -9.98 -8.25
C LYS A 91 1.50 -8.90 -7.75
N PRO A 92 2.01 -7.80 -7.18
CA PRO A 92 1.12 -6.75 -6.68
C PRO A 92 0.43 -6.01 -7.81
N VAL A 93 -0.88 -5.81 -7.64
CA VAL A 93 -1.67 -4.83 -8.39
C VAL A 93 -1.97 -3.71 -7.39
N ILE A 94 -1.36 -2.56 -7.59
CA ILE A 94 -1.48 -1.44 -6.66
C ILE A 94 -2.64 -0.56 -7.09
N VAL A 95 -3.55 -0.33 -6.16
CA VAL A 95 -4.69 0.57 -6.33
C VAL A 95 -4.49 1.73 -5.37
N GLY A 96 -4.08 2.87 -5.92
CA GLY A 96 -3.76 4.04 -5.11
C GLY A 96 -4.76 5.16 -5.32
N GLN A 97 -5.30 5.69 -4.23
CA GLN A 97 -6.22 6.81 -4.26
C GLN A 97 -5.47 8.07 -3.80
N SER A 98 -5.47 9.11 -4.64
CA SER A 98 -4.81 10.39 -4.35
C SER A 98 -3.32 10.18 -4.00
N MET A 99 -2.88 10.49 -2.79
CA MET A 99 -1.50 10.29 -2.33
C MET A 99 -1.04 8.84 -2.48
N GLY A 100 -1.96 7.88 -2.31
CA GLY A 100 -1.65 6.46 -2.53
C GLY A 100 -1.24 6.17 -3.97
N GLY A 101 -1.78 6.93 -4.94
CA GLY A 101 -1.36 6.83 -6.33
C GLY A 101 0.10 7.23 -6.55
N TYR A 102 0.57 8.23 -5.82
CA TYR A 102 1.97 8.65 -5.90
C TYR A 102 2.90 7.58 -5.33
N VAL A 103 2.50 6.93 -4.25
CA VAL A 103 3.26 5.79 -3.71
C VAL A 103 3.35 4.67 -4.74
N GLY A 104 2.25 4.38 -5.43
CA GLY A 104 2.24 3.40 -6.52
C GLY A 104 3.20 3.76 -7.64
N GLN A 105 3.24 5.03 -8.04
CA GLN A 105 4.18 5.50 -9.06
C GLN A 105 5.64 5.33 -8.61
N ALA A 106 5.95 5.67 -7.36
CA ALA A 106 7.28 5.48 -6.80
C ALA A 106 7.67 4.00 -6.75
N TYR A 107 6.72 3.14 -6.39
CA TYR A 107 6.93 1.70 -6.39
C TYR A 107 7.26 1.19 -7.80
N ALA A 108 6.54 1.66 -8.81
CA ALA A 108 6.80 1.28 -10.20
C ALA A 108 8.20 1.70 -10.67
N GLN A 109 8.69 2.85 -10.22
CA GLN A 109 10.03 3.31 -10.55
C GLN A 109 11.12 2.46 -9.88
N LEU A 110 10.91 2.07 -8.63
CA LEU A 110 11.90 1.29 -7.89
C LEU A 110 11.88 -0.20 -8.26
N TYR A 111 10.71 -0.74 -8.55
CA TYR A 111 10.50 -2.17 -8.74
C TYR A 111 9.69 -2.46 -10.01
N PRO A 112 10.19 -2.03 -11.19
CA PRO A 112 9.40 -2.15 -12.42
C PRO A 112 9.05 -3.60 -12.79
N ASP A 113 9.88 -4.55 -12.39
CA ASP A 113 9.68 -5.96 -12.72
C ASP A 113 8.77 -6.68 -11.73
N LYS A 114 8.43 -6.06 -10.60
CA LYS A 114 7.58 -6.67 -9.58
C LYS A 114 6.11 -6.33 -9.76
N MET A 115 5.80 -5.13 -10.26
CA MET A 115 4.42 -4.65 -10.35
C MET A 115 3.68 -5.35 -11.47
N THR A 116 2.56 -5.96 -11.16
CA THR A 116 1.70 -6.62 -12.15
C THR A 116 0.71 -5.65 -12.77
N GLY A 117 0.25 -4.66 -12.02
CA GLY A 117 -0.68 -3.66 -12.51
C GLY A 117 -0.78 -2.48 -11.57
N PHE A 118 -1.34 -1.38 -12.07
CA PHE A 118 -1.48 -0.15 -11.30
C PHE A 118 -2.77 0.55 -11.69
N VAL A 119 -3.58 0.88 -10.69
CA VAL A 119 -4.81 1.67 -10.84
C VAL A 119 -4.66 2.93 -10.00
N SER A 120 -4.75 4.09 -10.64
CA SER A 120 -4.66 5.37 -9.97
C SER A 120 -6.04 6.01 -9.94
N ILE A 121 -6.52 6.33 -8.73
CA ILE A 121 -7.82 6.93 -8.52
C ILE A 121 -7.62 8.35 -7.99
N ASP A 122 -8.12 9.35 -8.73
CA ASP A 122 -8.02 10.77 -8.36
C ASP A 122 -6.58 11.21 -8.07
N SER A 123 -5.63 10.67 -8.85
CA SER A 123 -4.22 11.03 -8.72
C SER A 123 -3.69 11.55 -10.04
N ASP A 124 -2.88 12.60 -9.99
CA ASP A 124 -2.13 13.08 -11.14
C ASP A 124 -0.80 12.34 -11.26
N ARG A 125 -0.04 12.67 -12.31
CA ARG A 125 1.31 12.14 -12.43
C ARG A 125 2.19 12.70 -11.32
N CYS A 126 3.02 11.85 -10.75
CA CYS A 126 4.03 12.28 -9.79
C CYS A 126 5.24 12.80 -10.55
N ASN A 127 5.20 14.07 -10.93
CA ASN A 127 6.27 14.72 -11.70
C ASN A 127 6.68 16.01 -11.00
N GLU A 128 6.65 17.12 -11.70
CA GLU A 128 7.11 18.42 -11.20
C GLU A 128 6.26 18.97 -10.07
N ALA A 129 5.08 18.44 -9.84
CA ALA A 129 4.21 18.91 -8.76
C ALA A 129 4.61 18.36 -7.39
N MET A 130 5.54 17.43 -7.34
CA MET A 130 5.93 16.77 -6.10
C MET A 130 7.32 17.29 -5.62
#